data_17ba26f0f55496dfa866962940a2eaa6
#
_entry.id   17ba26f0f55496dfa866962940a2eaa6
#
_cell.length_a   1.000
_cell.length_b   1.000
_cell.length_c   1.000
_cell.angle_alpha   90.00
_cell.angle_beta   90.00
_cell.angle_gamma   90.00
#
_symmetry.space_group_name_H-M   'P 1'
#
loop_
_entity.id
_entity.type
_entity.pdbx_description
1 polymer ?
#
loop_
_entity_poly.entity_id
_entity_poly.type
_entity_poly.pdbx_seq_one_letter_code
_entity_poly.pdbx_strand_id
1 'polypeptide(L)'
;MEGIAEDSFHVVVNAHLLSGHAWYRSAGVHQYIYHLLRHLGRADDSLRYTILLGEGALSPDVMITSLRSRWPTGRPAVRVLWEQLMQPWALRRIGADLVHGPVFVGPLFAPCPVVVTIHDLSFIRFPNLFRPANRLYLTVLTRLSARRARRLIAVSAHAATETAQLLGVPSERIDVVYHGVDPAFRPLPPDEIATFRQRQGLPERFLLFVGTLEPRKNLVRLVEAFARIPESNGRVGLVLAGGKGWLYNELFARVEALGLSEVVIFPGYVVNDELPLWLNAATILAYPSVYEGFGLPVLEAQACGTPVLTSNVSSLPEAAGDAALMVDPYDVESLAAGLNRLLTDEPLRHELRERGLAHARQFSWPCTAQETARVYRRVLAEEGEV
;
A
#
# COMPACT_ATOMS: atom_id res chain seq x y z
N MET A 1 5.65 16.81 32.11
CA MET A 1 6.89 16.55 31.36
C MET A 1 7.65 15.55 32.21
N GLU A 2 7.30 14.27 32.09
CA GLU A 2 8.05 13.17 32.70
C GLU A 2 9.28 12.92 31.87
N GLY A 3 10.43 12.69 32.54
CA GLY A 3 11.76 12.68 31.95
C GLY A 3 11.90 11.63 30.86
N ILE A 4 12.30 12.11 29.68
CA ILE A 4 12.89 11.27 28.63
C ILE A 4 14.17 10.70 29.25
N ALA A 5 14.28 9.36 29.29
CA ALA A 5 15.48 8.69 29.77
C ALA A 5 16.68 9.23 28.99
N GLU A 6 17.75 9.62 29.69
CA GLU A 6 18.96 10.19 29.09
C GLU A 6 19.67 9.26 28.09
N ASP A 7 19.28 7.96 28.01
CA ASP A 7 19.86 6.91 27.15
C ASP A 7 18.97 6.50 25.97
N SER A 8 17.99 7.31 25.51
CA SER A 8 17.14 6.92 24.38
C SER A 8 17.81 7.20 23.04
N PHE A 9 17.90 6.17 22.17
CA PHE A 9 18.40 6.32 20.79
C PHE A 9 17.52 7.21 19.93
N HIS A 10 18.14 8.06 19.12
CA HIS A 10 17.46 9.03 18.28
C HIS A 10 17.27 8.53 16.84
N VAL A 11 16.08 8.12 16.51
CA VAL A 11 15.68 7.67 15.16
C VAL A 11 15.06 8.83 14.38
N VAL A 12 15.54 9.04 13.16
CA VAL A 12 15.01 10.06 12.26
C VAL A 12 14.28 9.41 11.10
N VAL A 13 13.02 9.79 10.84
CA VAL A 13 12.22 9.26 9.73
C VAL A 13 12.01 10.33 8.67
N ASN A 14 12.35 9.99 7.42
CA ASN A 14 12.12 10.87 6.27
C ASN A 14 10.66 10.79 5.81
N ALA A 15 9.86 11.81 6.09
CA ALA A 15 8.46 11.88 5.72
C ALA A 15 8.15 12.96 4.67
N HIS A 16 9.11 13.30 3.81
CA HIS A 16 8.92 14.29 2.74
C HIS A 16 7.86 13.92 1.71
N LEU A 17 7.47 12.66 1.62
CA LEU A 17 6.36 12.18 0.79
C LEU A 17 5.00 12.29 1.46
N LEU A 18 4.94 12.64 2.74
CA LEU A 18 3.69 12.96 3.41
C LEU A 18 3.20 14.31 2.86
N SER A 19 2.12 14.30 2.10
CA SER A 19 1.52 15.50 1.52
C SER A 19 0.27 15.90 2.28
N GLY A 20 0.03 17.22 2.46
CA GLY A 20 -1.20 17.74 3.02
C GLY A 20 -2.43 17.60 2.11
N HIS A 21 -2.25 17.11 0.89
CA HIS A 21 -3.30 16.84 -0.09
C HIS A 21 -3.25 15.37 -0.48
N ALA A 22 -4.38 14.68 -0.28
CA ALA A 22 -4.55 13.30 -0.73
C ALA A 22 -4.57 13.23 -2.27
N TRP A 23 -3.41 13.03 -2.87
CA TRP A 23 -3.30 12.76 -4.30
C TRP A 23 -3.36 11.24 -4.52
N TYR A 24 -4.27 10.81 -5.40
CA TYR A 24 -4.49 9.39 -5.74
C TYR A 24 -3.22 8.63 -6.18
N ARG A 25 -2.19 9.34 -6.67
CA ARG A 25 -0.93 8.74 -7.15
C ARG A 25 0.03 8.27 -6.06
N SER A 26 -0.20 8.65 -4.81
CA SER A 26 0.64 8.30 -3.66
C SER A 26 -0.16 7.65 -2.52
N ALA A 27 -1.41 7.24 -2.78
CA ALA A 27 -2.34 6.80 -1.74
C ALA A 27 -1.74 5.71 -0.83
N GLY A 28 -1.22 4.62 -1.36
CA GLY A 28 -0.67 3.51 -0.56
C GLY A 28 0.58 3.91 0.25
N VAL A 29 1.54 4.60 -0.38
CA VAL A 29 2.77 5.07 0.28
C VAL A 29 2.47 6.13 1.33
N HIS A 30 1.54 7.05 1.03
CA HIS A 30 1.11 8.08 1.98
C HIS A 30 0.45 7.46 3.20
N GLN A 31 -0.45 6.49 3.02
CA GLN A 31 -1.10 5.74 4.09
C GLN A 31 -0.08 5.00 4.95
N TYR A 32 0.90 4.33 4.34
CA TYR A 32 1.97 3.67 5.08
C TYR A 32 2.73 4.64 5.97
N ILE A 33 3.22 5.77 5.42
CA ILE A 33 3.97 6.76 6.20
C ILE A 33 3.08 7.32 7.33
N TYR A 34 1.85 7.70 7.01
CA TYR A 34 0.91 8.29 7.99
C TYR A 34 0.65 7.34 9.16
N HIS A 35 0.25 6.11 8.87
CA HIS A 35 -0.07 5.14 9.91
C HIS A 35 1.17 4.69 10.69
N LEU A 36 2.30 4.50 10.03
CA LEU A 36 3.55 4.19 10.71
C LEU A 36 3.88 5.27 11.75
N LEU A 37 3.88 6.55 11.33
CA LEU A 37 4.22 7.67 12.21
C LEU A 37 3.21 7.84 13.37
N ARG A 38 1.94 7.58 13.13
CA ARG A 38 0.89 7.64 14.14
C ARG A 38 1.12 6.66 15.30
N HIS A 39 1.70 5.51 15.02
CA HIS A 39 1.91 4.45 16.00
C HIS A 39 3.36 4.32 16.49
N LEU A 40 4.33 4.85 15.73
CA LEU A 40 5.74 4.65 16.00
C LEU A 40 6.18 5.26 17.35
N GLY A 41 5.66 6.43 17.71
CA GLY A 41 5.98 7.10 18.98
C GLY A 41 5.53 6.35 20.24
N ARG A 42 4.71 5.30 20.07
CA ARG A 42 4.23 4.43 21.16
C ARG A 42 4.72 3.00 21.02
N ALA A 43 5.52 2.72 19.98
CA ALA A 43 5.96 1.37 19.68
C ALA A 43 7.09 0.90 20.57
N ASP A 44 7.92 1.83 21.05
CA ASP A 44 9.11 1.53 21.85
C ASP A 44 9.57 2.78 22.62
N ASP A 45 9.52 2.72 23.94
CA ASP A 45 9.87 3.84 24.84
C ASP A 45 11.38 4.10 24.91
N SER A 46 12.23 3.16 24.46
CA SER A 46 13.68 3.33 24.37
C SER A 46 14.14 4.13 23.16
N LEU A 47 13.22 4.47 22.25
CA LEU A 47 13.48 5.20 21.03
C LEU A 47 12.78 6.55 21.03
N ARG A 48 13.53 7.61 20.76
CA ARG A 48 12.95 8.92 20.47
C ARG A 48 12.96 9.18 18.98
N TYR A 49 11.94 9.87 18.49
CA TYR A 49 11.75 10.05 17.06
C TYR A 49 11.76 11.53 16.65
N THR A 50 12.38 11.82 15.51
CA THR A 50 12.23 13.09 14.80
C THR A 50 11.84 12.81 13.35
N ILE A 51 10.83 13.55 12.86
CA ILE A 51 10.33 13.42 11.50
C ILE A 51 10.82 14.57 10.65
N LEU A 52 11.38 14.27 9.48
CA LEU A 52 11.73 15.28 8.48
C LEU A 52 10.55 15.47 7.55
N LEU A 53 9.93 16.65 7.60
CA LEU A 53 8.77 17.01 6.81
C LEU A 53 9.14 17.93 5.64
N GLY A 54 8.48 17.72 4.51
CA GLY A 54 8.43 18.67 3.40
C GLY A 54 7.29 19.68 3.56
N GLU A 55 6.43 19.73 2.55
CA GLU A 55 5.26 20.64 2.50
C GLU A 55 4.06 20.10 3.29
N GLY A 56 4.04 18.80 3.64
CA GLY A 56 2.98 18.15 4.39
C GLY A 56 2.89 18.62 5.85
N ALA A 57 1.80 18.27 6.52
CA ALA A 57 1.61 18.47 7.94
C ALA A 57 1.37 17.12 8.63
N LEU A 58 1.84 17.00 9.86
CA LEU A 58 1.46 15.89 10.72
C LEU A 58 0.06 16.14 11.28
N SER A 59 -0.71 15.07 11.42
CA SER A 59 -1.94 15.12 12.19
C SER A 59 -1.62 15.41 13.66
N PRO A 60 -2.49 16.16 14.38
CA PRO A 60 -2.29 16.50 15.79
C PRO A 60 -2.17 15.28 16.71
N ASP A 61 -2.64 14.12 16.29
CA ASP A 61 -2.55 12.85 17.02
C ASP A 61 -1.17 12.15 16.90
N VAL A 62 -0.27 12.67 16.06
CA VAL A 62 1.10 12.17 15.92
C VAL A 62 2.00 12.89 16.93
N MET A 63 2.26 12.25 18.06
CA MET A 63 3.08 12.78 19.14
C MET A 63 4.58 12.57 18.91
N ILE A 64 5.11 13.14 17.81
CA ILE A 64 6.52 13.03 17.45
C ILE A 64 7.04 14.40 17.04
N THR A 65 8.28 14.74 17.44
CA THR A 65 8.94 15.98 17.04
C THR A 65 9.15 16.04 15.54
N SER A 66 8.85 17.17 14.91
CA SER A 66 9.03 17.37 13.48
C SER A 66 9.97 18.51 13.15
N LEU A 67 10.81 18.31 12.14
CA LEU A 67 11.65 19.34 11.52
C LEU A 67 11.19 19.54 10.08
N ARG A 68 10.82 20.77 9.75
CA ARG A 68 10.34 21.12 8.42
C ARG A 68 11.48 21.63 7.53
N SER A 69 11.56 21.08 6.32
CA SER A 69 12.43 21.64 5.27
C SER A 69 11.91 23.00 4.80
N ARG A 70 12.84 23.92 4.56
CA ARG A 70 12.53 25.20 3.89
C ARG A 70 12.55 25.11 2.36
N TRP A 71 12.98 23.97 1.81
CA TRP A 71 13.02 23.73 0.38
C TRP A 71 11.66 23.22 -0.12
N PRO A 72 11.25 23.54 -1.36
CA PRO A 72 10.00 23.06 -1.95
C PRO A 72 10.12 21.59 -2.38
N THR A 73 10.19 20.70 -1.37
CA THR A 73 10.42 19.25 -1.56
C THR A 73 9.21 18.51 -2.14
N GLY A 74 8.09 19.15 -2.33
CA GLY A 74 6.99 18.66 -3.15
C GLY A 74 7.40 18.38 -4.61
N ARG A 75 8.46 19.05 -5.11
CA ARG A 75 9.05 18.78 -6.44
C ARG A 75 10.05 17.63 -6.33
N PRO A 76 9.88 16.51 -7.10
CA PRO A 76 10.72 15.31 -6.97
C PRO A 76 12.22 15.58 -7.06
N ALA A 77 12.69 16.37 -8.04
CA ALA A 77 14.11 16.69 -8.19
C ALA A 77 14.67 17.46 -6.98
N VAL A 78 13.90 18.43 -6.44
CA VAL A 78 14.30 19.20 -5.25
C VAL A 78 14.36 18.32 -4.02
N ARG A 79 13.38 17.40 -3.86
CA ARG A 79 13.36 16.45 -2.77
C ARG A 79 14.60 15.55 -2.80
N VAL A 80 14.91 14.97 -3.96
CA VAL A 80 16.09 14.12 -4.13
C VAL A 80 17.37 14.84 -3.77
N LEU A 81 17.52 16.06 -4.27
CA LEU A 81 18.70 16.89 -3.99
C LEU A 81 18.79 17.19 -2.50
N TRP A 82 17.67 17.50 -1.85
CA TRP A 82 17.62 17.74 -0.41
C TRP A 82 17.99 16.48 0.39
N GLU A 83 17.42 15.32 0.03
CA GLU A 83 17.70 14.04 0.67
C GLU A 83 19.17 13.64 0.59
N GLN A 84 19.85 13.95 -0.52
CA GLN A 84 21.24 13.54 -0.70
C GLN A 84 22.27 14.55 -0.17
N LEU A 85 21.94 15.85 -0.12
CA LEU A 85 22.88 16.92 0.29
C LEU A 85 22.56 17.50 1.65
N MET A 86 21.32 17.89 1.90
CA MET A 86 20.95 18.63 3.12
C MET A 86 20.60 17.69 4.27
N GLN A 87 19.98 16.55 3.99
CA GLN A 87 19.58 15.57 5.01
C GLN A 87 20.79 15.04 5.80
N PRO A 88 21.94 14.65 5.19
CA PRO A 88 23.12 14.22 5.95
C PRO A 88 23.64 15.28 6.94
N TRP A 89 23.60 16.55 6.55
CA TRP A 89 23.97 17.65 7.44
C TRP A 89 22.96 17.85 8.58
N ALA A 90 21.67 17.80 8.27
CA ALA A 90 20.60 17.87 9.26
C ALA A 90 20.70 16.73 10.29
N LEU A 91 20.95 15.49 9.84
CA LEU A 91 21.14 14.32 10.70
C LEU A 91 22.30 14.50 11.68
N ARG A 92 23.44 15.00 11.20
CA ARG A 92 24.59 15.33 12.09
C ARG A 92 24.23 16.38 13.14
N ARG A 93 23.52 17.45 12.72
CA ARG A 93 23.19 18.57 13.61
C ARG A 93 22.23 18.17 14.73
N ILE A 94 21.33 17.22 14.48
CA ILE A 94 20.34 16.77 15.47
C ILE A 94 20.81 15.54 16.26
N GLY A 95 22.02 15.02 15.99
CA GLY A 95 22.54 13.83 16.66
C GLY A 95 21.68 12.61 16.40
N ALA A 96 21.45 12.28 15.13
CA ALA A 96 20.69 11.09 14.75
C ALA A 96 21.55 9.83 14.90
N ASP A 97 21.04 8.83 15.63
CA ASP A 97 21.66 7.52 15.78
C ASP A 97 21.26 6.56 14.65
N LEU A 98 20.09 6.79 13.99
CA LEU A 98 19.59 6.03 12.87
C LEU A 98 18.71 6.90 11.98
N VAL A 99 18.73 6.67 10.67
CA VAL A 99 17.78 7.28 9.75
C VAL A 99 16.98 6.21 8.97
N HIS A 100 15.68 6.40 8.90
CA HIS A 100 14.78 5.57 8.10
C HIS A 100 14.28 6.32 6.87
N GLY A 101 14.55 5.77 5.67
CA GLY A 101 13.92 6.13 4.40
C GLY A 101 12.71 5.22 4.14
N PRO A 102 11.47 5.66 4.41
CA PRO A 102 10.30 4.77 4.35
C PRO A 102 9.84 4.44 2.93
N VAL A 103 10.52 4.94 1.90
CA VAL A 103 10.13 4.75 0.49
C VAL A 103 11.35 4.68 -0.42
N PHE A 104 11.79 3.47 -0.76
CA PHE A 104 12.82 3.12 -1.74
C PHE A 104 14.20 3.74 -1.56
N VAL A 105 14.30 4.99 -1.14
CA VAL A 105 15.53 5.78 -1.14
C VAL A 105 15.85 6.30 0.25
N GLY A 106 17.12 6.21 0.63
CA GLY A 106 17.70 6.85 1.80
C GLY A 106 18.92 7.70 1.44
N PRO A 107 19.44 8.54 2.36
CA PRO A 107 20.60 9.36 2.12
C PRO A 107 21.87 8.47 1.99
N LEU A 108 22.58 8.60 0.87
CA LEU A 108 23.77 7.80 0.59
C LEU A 108 24.97 8.18 1.50
N PHE A 109 25.03 9.42 1.94
CA PHE A 109 26.10 9.97 2.79
C PHE A 109 25.62 10.23 4.23
N ALA A 110 24.66 9.42 4.71
CA ALA A 110 24.20 9.54 6.10
C ALA A 110 25.36 9.36 7.09
N PRO A 111 25.42 10.17 8.16
CA PRO A 111 26.42 10.03 9.22
C PRO A 111 26.14 8.88 10.20
N CYS A 112 24.99 8.25 10.09
CA CYS A 112 24.47 7.17 10.92
C CYS A 112 23.99 6.00 10.04
N PRO A 113 23.70 4.83 10.63
CA PRO A 113 23.04 3.70 9.95
C PRO A 113 21.74 4.10 9.26
N VAL A 114 21.49 3.45 8.12
CA VAL A 114 20.31 3.70 7.28
C VAL A 114 19.44 2.45 7.23
N VAL A 115 18.14 2.60 7.49
CA VAL A 115 17.11 1.62 7.17
C VAL A 115 16.27 2.14 6.00
N VAL A 116 15.90 1.27 5.06
CA VAL A 116 15.07 1.66 3.91
C VAL A 116 13.92 0.67 3.74
N THR A 117 12.69 1.18 3.56
CA THR A 117 11.55 0.33 3.22
C THR A 117 11.38 0.23 1.70
N ILE A 118 11.25 -1.01 1.22
CA ILE A 118 10.97 -1.36 -0.17
C ILE A 118 9.51 -1.85 -0.25
N HIS A 119 8.67 -1.09 -0.95
CA HIS A 119 7.25 -1.43 -1.14
C HIS A 119 7.05 -2.40 -2.29
N ASP A 120 7.65 -2.12 -3.44
CA ASP A 120 7.65 -2.97 -4.62
C ASP A 120 8.85 -2.63 -5.52
N LEU A 121 9.05 -3.43 -6.56
CA LEU A 121 10.08 -3.15 -7.56
C LEU A 121 9.46 -3.09 -8.97
N SER A 122 8.24 -2.58 -9.07
CA SER A 122 7.48 -2.45 -10.32
C SER A 122 8.24 -1.68 -11.41
N PHE A 123 9.01 -0.66 -11.04
CA PHE A 123 9.86 0.11 -11.97
C PHE A 123 11.03 -0.69 -12.58
N ILE A 124 11.38 -1.83 -11.98
CA ILE A 124 12.36 -2.79 -12.52
C ILE A 124 11.63 -3.89 -13.32
N ARG A 125 10.55 -4.45 -12.76
CA ARG A 125 9.77 -5.55 -13.36
C ARG A 125 9.01 -5.13 -14.62
N PHE A 126 8.42 -3.94 -14.60
CA PHE A 126 7.56 -3.40 -15.67
C PHE A 126 8.12 -2.08 -16.22
N PRO A 127 9.33 -2.12 -16.84
CA PRO A 127 10.03 -0.90 -17.25
C PRO A 127 9.24 -0.02 -18.22
N ASN A 128 8.37 -0.63 -19.03
CA ASN A 128 7.56 0.06 -20.03
C ASN A 128 6.39 0.85 -19.42
N LEU A 129 6.06 0.62 -18.14
CA LEU A 129 5.01 1.34 -17.44
C LEU A 129 5.50 2.65 -16.81
N PHE A 130 6.81 2.94 -16.88
CA PHE A 130 7.42 4.12 -16.28
C PHE A 130 8.08 5.03 -17.31
N ARG A 131 8.03 6.33 -17.09
CA ARG A 131 8.80 7.28 -17.87
C ARG A 131 10.30 6.99 -17.70
N PRO A 132 11.11 6.98 -18.80
CA PRO A 132 12.52 6.57 -18.73
C PRO A 132 13.34 7.28 -17.64
N ALA A 133 13.18 8.59 -17.48
CA ALA A 133 13.89 9.37 -16.46
C ALA A 133 13.52 8.95 -15.03
N ASN A 134 12.23 8.75 -14.75
CA ASN A 134 11.76 8.29 -13.44
C ASN A 134 12.24 6.88 -13.13
N ARG A 135 12.19 6.00 -14.14
CA ARG A 135 12.68 4.63 -14.02
C ARG A 135 14.17 4.60 -13.70
N LEU A 136 14.99 5.36 -14.46
CA LEU A 136 16.44 5.44 -14.23
C LEU A 136 16.73 5.93 -12.81
N TYR A 137 16.10 7.04 -12.41
CA TYR A 137 16.21 7.60 -11.08
C TYR A 137 15.88 6.57 -9.98
N LEU A 138 14.68 5.96 -10.05
CA LEU A 138 14.26 4.97 -9.06
C LEU A 138 15.20 3.76 -9.04
N THR A 139 15.57 3.23 -10.21
CA THR A 139 16.44 2.04 -10.29
C THR A 139 17.82 2.31 -9.69
N VAL A 140 18.44 3.43 -10.04
CA VAL A 140 19.80 3.75 -9.58
C VAL A 140 19.80 4.06 -8.09
N LEU A 141 18.95 4.98 -7.64
CA LEU A 141 18.98 5.38 -6.24
C LEU A 141 18.47 4.29 -5.30
N THR A 142 17.49 3.50 -5.69
CA THR A 142 17.05 2.35 -4.87
C THR A 142 18.18 1.32 -4.73
N ARG A 143 18.90 0.99 -5.81
CA ARG A 143 20.05 0.07 -5.74
C ARG A 143 21.17 0.60 -4.84
N LEU A 144 21.50 1.87 -4.98
CA LEU A 144 22.54 2.49 -4.12
C LEU A 144 22.09 2.56 -2.67
N SER A 145 20.84 2.95 -2.41
CA SER A 145 20.28 2.99 -1.07
C SER A 145 20.21 1.61 -0.42
N ALA A 146 19.80 0.58 -1.17
CA ALA A 146 19.74 -0.79 -0.68
C ALA A 146 21.13 -1.34 -0.31
N ARG A 147 22.16 -1.01 -1.10
CA ARG A 147 23.56 -1.38 -0.77
C ARG A 147 24.08 -0.65 0.45
N ARG A 148 23.72 0.64 0.60
CA ARG A 148 24.17 1.49 1.72
C ARG A 148 23.41 1.19 3.01
N ALA A 149 22.14 0.81 2.93
CA ALA A 149 21.31 0.52 4.09
C ALA A 149 21.91 -0.61 4.94
N ARG A 150 21.90 -0.45 6.26
CA ARG A 150 22.32 -1.53 7.19
C ARG A 150 21.29 -2.68 7.13
N ARG A 151 20.01 -2.34 7.11
CA ARG A 151 18.91 -3.28 6.92
C ARG A 151 17.84 -2.70 5.98
N LEU A 152 17.11 -3.59 5.34
CA LEU A 152 15.96 -3.24 4.51
C LEU A 152 14.70 -3.78 5.17
N ILE A 153 13.61 -3.05 5.05
CA ILE A 153 12.28 -3.52 5.39
C ILE A 153 11.56 -3.81 4.07
N ALA A 154 11.05 -5.02 3.90
CA ALA A 154 10.16 -5.40 2.80
C ALA A 154 8.74 -5.57 3.34
N VAL A 155 7.74 -5.13 2.59
CA VAL A 155 6.34 -5.12 3.03
C VAL A 155 5.62 -6.47 2.87
N SER A 156 6.32 -7.46 2.29
CA SER A 156 5.86 -8.85 2.13
C SER A 156 7.06 -9.78 1.93
N ALA A 157 6.91 -11.09 2.12
CA ALA A 157 7.95 -12.07 1.84
C ALA A 157 8.25 -12.13 0.33
N HIS A 158 7.22 -11.93 -0.52
CA HIS A 158 7.41 -11.77 -1.97
C HIS A 158 8.32 -10.57 -2.28
N ALA A 159 8.03 -9.38 -1.72
CA ALA A 159 8.84 -8.18 -1.90
C ALA A 159 10.27 -8.37 -1.35
N ALA A 160 10.45 -9.12 -0.25
CA ALA A 160 11.76 -9.46 0.28
C ALA A 160 12.58 -10.32 -0.70
N THR A 161 11.96 -11.37 -1.23
CA THR A 161 12.56 -12.26 -2.25
C THR A 161 12.97 -11.49 -3.49
N GLU A 162 12.10 -10.64 -4.03
CA GLU A 162 12.41 -9.80 -5.19
C GLU A 162 13.52 -8.77 -4.88
N THR A 163 13.49 -8.19 -3.69
CA THR A 163 14.54 -7.25 -3.23
C THR A 163 15.90 -7.94 -3.22
N ALA A 164 16.00 -9.13 -2.66
CA ALA A 164 17.24 -9.91 -2.66
C ALA A 164 17.72 -10.20 -4.09
N GLN A 165 16.83 -10.67 -4.95
CA GLN A 165 17.16 -11.08 -6.32
C GLN A 165 17.49 -9.88 -7.23
N LEU A 166 16.67 -8.84 -7.25
CA LEU A 166 16.78 -7.75 -8.23
C LEU A 166 17.75 -6.64 -7.80
N LEU A 167 17.98 -6.46 -6.50
CA LEU A 167 18.94 -5.47 -5.98
C LEU A 167 20.27 -6.09 -5.57
N GLY A 168 20.36 -7.42 -5.50
CA GLY A 168 21.56 -8.15 -5.11
C GLY A 168 21.94 -7.91 -3.65
N VAL A 169 20.95 -7.89 -2.75
CA VAL A 169 21.13 -7.72 -1.30
C VAL A 169 20.96 -9.08 -0.61
N PRO A 170 21.85 -9.44 0.34
CA PRO A 170 21.69 -10.65 1.13
C PRO A 170 20.34 -10.69 1.87
N SER A 171 19.67 -11.84 1.87
CA SER A 171 18.34 -12.02 2.51
C SER A 171 18.35 -11.73 4.01
N GLU A 172 19.50 -11.98 4.67
CA GLU A 172 19.71 -11.74 6.11
C GLU A 172 19.63 -10.26 6.48
N ARG A 173 19.79 -9.35 5.50
CA ARG A 173 19.66 -7.90 5.66
C ARG A 173 18.24 -7.40 5.39
N ILE A 174 17.29 -8.27 5.10
CA ILE A 174 15.92 -7.90 4.74
C ILE A 174 14.97 -8.43 5.81
N ASP A 175 14.29 -7.53 6.50
CA ASP A 175 13.23 -7.85 7.45
C ASP A 175 11.88 -7.69 6.77
N VAL A 176 10.98 -8.66 6.97
CA VAL A 176 9.60 -8.57 6.46
C VAL A 176 8.74 -7.92 7.55
N VAL A 177 8.12 -6.78 7.21
CA VAL A 177 7.19 -6.09 8.09
C VAL A 177 5.92 -5.79 7.31
N TYR A 178 4.85 -6.53 7.62
CA TYR A 178 3.57 -6.37 6.95
C TYR A 178 2.89 -5.04 7.30
N HIS A 179 2.08 -4.54 6.37
CA HIS A 179 1.21 -3.39 6.64
C HIS A 179 0.05 -3.80 7.56
N GLY A 180 -0.46 -2.83 8.31
CA GLY A 180 -1.69 -2.98 9.09
C GLY A 180 -2.93 -2.55 8.32
N VAL A 181 -4.09 -2.85 8.88
CA VAL A 181 -5.40 -2.35 8.45
C VAL A 181 -5.87 -1.29 9.42
N ASP A 182 -6.46 -0.20 8.91
CA ASP A 182 -7.04 0.84 9.75
C ASP A 182 -8.35 0.33 10.40
N PRO A 183 -8.59 0.59 11.70
CA PRO A 183 -9.83 0.20 12.40
C PRO A 183 -11.11 0.75 11.77
N ALA A 184 -11.04 1.75 10.90
CA ALA A 184 -12.17 2.22 10.12
C ALA A 184 -12.72 1.15 9.18
N PHE A 185 -11.88 0.23 8.70
CA PHE A 185 -12.30 -0.94 7.92
C PHE A 185 -12.86 -2.01 8.85
N ARG A 186 -14.18 -2.07 8.90
CA ARG A 186 -14.94 -3.01 9.73
C ARG A 186 -16.32 -3.21 9.12
N PRO A 187 -17.07 -4.25 9.51
CA PRO A 187 -18.47 -4.37 9.14
C PRO A 187 -19.27 -3.15 9.62
N LEU A 188 -20.04 -2.55 8.72
CA LEU A 188 -20.89 -1.38 8.99
C LEU A 188 -22.35 -1.80 9.11
N PRO A 189 -23.20 -0.99 9.79
CA PRO A 189 -24.63 -1.23 9.91
C PRO A 189 -25.33 -1.29 8.54
N PRO A 190 -26.28 -2.22 8.33
CA PRO A 190 -26.98 -2.36 7.06
C PRO A 190 -27.66 -1.07 6.57
N ASP A 191 -28.23 -0.27 7.48
CA ASP A 191 -28.93 0.98 7.14
C ASP A 191 -27.95 2.05 6.61
N GLU A 192 -26.73 2.10 7.15
CA GLU A 192 -25.67 2.99 6.65
C GLU A 192 -25.26 2.59 5.22
N ILE A 193 -25.09 1.29 4.98
CA ILE A 193 -24.77 0.75 3.68
C ILE A 193 -25.89 1.01 2.66
N ALA A 194 -27.14 0.82 3.05
CA ALA A 194 -28.31 1.07 2.19
C ALA A 194 -28.41 2.55 1.80
N THR A 195 -28.24 3.46 2.78
CA THR A 195 -28.20 4.91 2.55
C THR A 195 -27.08 5.31 1.60
N PHE A 196 -25.89 4.73 1.77
CA PHE A 196 -24.75 4.96 0.90
C PHE A 196 -25.01 4.49 -0.52
N ARG A 197 -25.53 3.26 -0.71
CA ARG A 197 -25.89 2.72 -2.02
C ARG A 197 -26.88 3.62 -2.76
N GLN A 198 -27.93 4.08 -2.07
CA GLN A 198 -28.92 4.98 -2.65
C GLN A 198 -28.30 6.32 -3.06
N ARG A 199 -27.45 6.92 -2.21
CA ARG A 199 -26.74 8.18 -2.50
C ARG A 199 -25.86 8.08 -3.73
N GLN A 200 -25.17 6.94 -3.91
CA GLN A 200 -24.24 6.70 -5.01
C GLN A 200 -24.93 6.11 -6.26
N GLY A 201 -26.22 5.79 -6.21
CA GLY A 201 -26.93 5.16 -7.33
C GLY A 201 -26.37 3.78 -7.69
N LEU A 202 -25.90 3.02 -6.70
CA LEU A 202 -25.24 1.73 -6.94
C LEU A 202 -26.27 0.61 -7.15
N PRO A 203 -25.96 -0.38 -8.00
CA PRO A 203 -26.78 -1.58 -8.15
C PRO A 203 -26.87 -2.35 -6.83
N GLU A 204 -27.93 -3.14 -6.68
CA GLU A 204 -28.11 -3.99 -5.49
C GLU A 204 -26.95 -4.97 -5.31
N ARG A 205 -26.46 -5.54 -6.41
CA ARG A 205 -25.30 -6.43 -6.44
C ARG A 205 -24.25 -5.88 -7.38
N PHE A 206 -23.02 -5.76 -6.91
CA PHE A 206 -21.91 -5.33 -7.75
C PHE A 206 -20.57 -5.91 -7.31
N LEU A 207 -19.70 -6.07 -8.29
CA LEU A 207 -18.28 -6.33 -8.10
C LEU A 207 -17.57 -4.99 -7.94
N LEU A 208 -16.69 -4.89 -7.00
CA LEU A 208 -15.89 -3.68 -6.75
C LEU A 208 -14.42 -3.95 -7.04
N PHE A 209 -13.80 -3.07 -7.79
CA PHE A 209 -12.36 -2.88 -7.81
C PHE A 209 -12.03 -1.53 -7.20
N VAL A 210 -10.96 -1.47 -6.40
CA VAL A 210 -10.44 -0.21 -5.81
C VAL A 210 -8.96 -0.07 -6.12
N GLY A 211 -8.56 1.09 -6.65
CA GLY A 211 -7.16 1.41 -6.93
C GLY A 211 -6.98 2.24 -8.20
N THR A 212 -5.76 2.73 -8.41
CA THR A 212 -5.44 3.47 -9.64
C THR A 212 -5.71 2.61 -10.88
N LEU A 213 -6.39 3.19 -11.89
CA LEU A 213 -6.66 2.50 -13.15
C LEU A 213 -5.39 2.45 -13.99
N GLU A 214 -4.63 1.37 -13.85
CA GLU A 214 -3.33 1.14 -14.52
C GLU A 214 -3.17 -0.31 -14.97
N PRO A 215 -2.32 -0.63 -15.95
CA PRO A 215 -2.23 -1.96 -16.57
C PRO A 215 -1.95 -3.10 -15.58
N ARG A 216 -1.09 -2.91 -14.56
CA ARG A 216 -0.76 -3.98 -13.60
C ARG A 216 -1.95 -4.41 -12.73
N LYS A 217 -3.01 -3.60 -12.67
CA LYS A 217 -4.26 -3.95 -12.00
C LYS A 217 -5.15 -4.88 -12.82
N ASN A 218 -4.79 -5.14 -14.07
CA ASN A 218 -5.39 -6.15 -14.94
C ASN A 218 -6.89 -5.95 -15.24
N LEU A 219 -7.32 -4.68 -15.31
CA LEU A 219 -8.72 -4.34 -15.42
C LEU A 219 -9.34 -4.69 -16.77
N VAL A 220 -8.55 -4.73 -17.84
CA VAL A 220 -9.02 -5.17 -19.16
C VAL A 220 -9.50 -6.62 -19.10
N ARG A 221 -8.67 -7.53 -18.53
CA ARG A 221 -9.10 -8.93 -18.35
C ARG A 221 -10.22 -9.08 -17.34
N LEU A 222 -10.31 -8.23 -16.31
CA LEU A 222 -11.44 -8.21 -15.40
C LEU A 222 -12.74 -7.90 -16.13
N VAL A 223 -12.76 -6.89 -17.01
CA VAL A 223 -13.93 -6.53 -17.83
C VAL A 223 -14.27 -7.65 -18.82
N GLU A 224 -13.27 -8.27 -19.45
CA GLU A 224 -13.47 -9.43 -20.34
C GLU A 224 -14.06 -10.64 -19.60
N ALA A 225 -13.60 -10.91 -18.40
CA ALA A 225 -14.15 -11.97 -17.55
C ALA A 225 -15.58 -11.64 -17.10
N PHE A 226 -15.83 -10.39 -16.73
CA PHE A 226 -17.16 -9.91 -16.35
C PHE A 226 -18.16 -10.08 -17.51
N ALA A 227 -17.77 -9.76 -18.75
CA ALA A 227 -18.61 -9.95 -19.93
C ALA A 227 -19.08 -11.40 -20.15
N ARG A 228 -18.36 -12.39 -19.61
CA ARG A 228 -18.67 -13.83 -19.73
C ARG A 228 -19.60 -14.36 -18.66
N ILE A 229 -19.91 -13.55 -17.66
CA ILE A 229 -20.79 -13.95 -16.56
C ILE A 229 -22.26 -13.76 -17.01
N PRO A 230 -23.16 -14.76 -16.81
CA PRO A 230 -24.56 -14.65 -17.20
C PRO A 230 -25.30 -13.44 -16.61
N GLU A 231 -24.93 -13.04 -15.40
CA GLU A 231 -25.52 -11.91 -14.67
C GLU A 231 -25.05 -10.53 -15.18
N SER A 232 -24.03 -10.46 -16.04
CA SER A 232 -23.53 -9.20 -16.62
C SER A 232 -24.56 -8.44 -17.45
N ASN A 233 -25.68 -9.11 -17.83
CA ASN A 233 -26.79 -8.53 -18.57
C ASN A 233 -27.75 -7.68 -17.70
N GLY A 234 -27.17 -6.86 -16.78
CA GLY A 234 -27.91 -5.86 -16.00
C GLY A 234 -28.34 -6.29 -14.60
N ARG A 235 -28.07 -7.54 -14.18
CA ARG A 235 -28.37 -8.02 -12.81
C ARG A 235 -27.27 -7.73 -11.79
N VAL A 236 -26.04 -7.57 -12.25
CA VAL A 236 -24.86 -7.26 -11.44
C VAL A 236 -24.08 -6.13 -12.10
N GLY A 237 -23.62 -5.15 -11.32
CA GLY A 237 -22.75 -4.09 -11.80
C GLY A 237 -21.27 -4.44 -11.61
N LEU A 238 -20.39 -3.77 -12.36
CA LEU A 238 -18.95 -3.74 -12.12
C LEU A 238 -18.53 -2.30 -11.82
N VAL A 239 -18.07 -2.04 -10.62
CA VAL A 239 -17.61 -0.71 -10.17
C VAL A 239 -16.09 -0.68 -10.15
N LEU A 240 -15.49 0.19 -10.97
CA LEU A 240 -14.05 0.39 -11.07
C LEU A 240 -13.69 1.73 -10.42
N ALA A 241 -13.51 1.70 -9.10
CA ALA A 241 -13.27 2.87 -8.27
C ALA A 241 -11.77 3.22 -8.23
N GLY A 242 -11.42 4.42 -8.72
CA GLY A 242 -10.05 4.90 -8.67
C GLY A 242 -9.75 6.03 -9.63
N GLY A 243 -8.65 6.70 -9.36
CA GLY A 243 -8.14 7.76 -10.22
C GLY A 243 -7.59 7.20 -11.55
N LYS A 244 -7.70 7.99 -12.60
CA LYS A 244 -7.10 7.67 -13.91
C LYS A 244 -5.58 7.66 -13.78
N GLY A 245 -4.96 6.49 -13.94
CA GLY A 245 -3.52 6.30 -13.97
C GLY A 245 -2.92 6.63 -15.35
N TRP A 246 -2.24 5.67 -15.94
CA TRP A 246 -1.71 5.76 -17.30
C TRP A 246 -2.16 4.53 -18.11
N LEU A 247 -2.24 4.70 -19.44
CA LEU A 247 -2.70 3.66 -20.38
C LEU A 247 -4.12 3.12 -20.09
N TYR A 248 -4.98 3.95 -19.51
CA TYR A 248 -6.35 3.56 -19.16
C TYR A 248 -7.33 3.60 -20.36
N ASN A 249 -6.95 4.17 -21.50
CA ASN A 249 -7.81 4.30 -22.67
C ASN A 249 -8.25 2.94 -23.23
N GLU A 250 -7.37 1.93 -23.17
CA GLU A 250 -7.69 0.56 -23.57
C GLU A 250 -8.84 -0.03 -22.76
N LEU A 251 -8.89 0.24 -21.45
CA LEU A 251 -9.95 -0.21 -20.57
C LEU A 251 -11.31 0.35 -21.01
N PHE A 252 -11.39 1.66 -21.27
CA PHE A 252 -12.65 2.30 -21.71
C PHE A 252 -13.10 1.77 -23.07
N ALA A 253 -12.17 1.68 -24.04
CA ALA A 253 -12.46 1.11 -25.35
C ALA A 253 -12.94 -0.34 -25.25
N ARG A 254 -12.40 -1.13 -24.32
CA ARG A 254 -12.82 -2.51 -24.12
C ARG A 254 -14.22 -2.62 -23.53
N VAL A 255 -14.58 -1.76 -22.57
CA VAL A 255 -15.95 -1.68 -22.01
C VAL A 255 -16.95 -1.36 -23.12
N GLU A 256 -16.66 -0.38 -23.97
CA GLU A 256 -17.51 0.01 -25.09
C GLU A 256 -17.66 -1.12 -26.12
N ALA A 257 -16.51 -1.72 -26.52
CA ALA A 257 -16.50 -2.81 -27.49
C ALA A 257 -17.27 -4.07 -27.05
N LEU A 258 -17.38 -4.29 -25.74
CA LEU A 258 -18.16 -5.39 -25.16
C LEU A 258 -19.60 -5.02 -24.83
N GLY A 259 -20.04 -3.78 -25.11
CA GLY A 259 -21.41 -3.32 -24.84
C GLY A 259 -21.76 -3.22 -23.35
N LEU A 260 -20.76 -2.98 -22.49
CA LEU A 260 -20.93 -2.99 -21.03
C LEU A 260 -21.08 -1.59 -20.42
N SER A 261 -21.25 -0.54 -21.23
CA SER A 261 -21.26 0.86 -20.77
C SER A 261 -22.35 1.17 -19.73
N GLU A 262 -23.46 0.43 -19.74
CA GLU A 262 -24.58 0.63 -18.81
C GLU A 262 -24.37 -0.07 -17.45
N VAL A 263 -23.48 -1.05 -17.38
CA VAL A 263 -23.28 -1.90 -16.18
C VAL A 263 -21.89 -1.74 -15.55
N VAL A 264 -20.94 -1.10 -16.26
CA VAL A 264 -19.61 -0.77 -15.74
C VAL A 264 -19.57 0.69 -15.30
N ILE A 265 -19.40 0.91 -14.01
CA ILE A 265 -19.47 2.23 -13.37
C ILE A 265 -18.05 2.70 -13.00
N PHE A 266 -17.71 3.93 -13.37
CA PHE A 266 -16.46 4.58 -13.04
C PHE A 266 -16.72 5.79 -12.12
N PRO A 267 -16.76 5.61 -10.80
CA PRO A 267 -17.03 6.72 -9.87
C PRO A 267 -15.86 7.73 -9.78
N GLY A 268 -14.71 7.39 -10.35
CA GLY A 268 -13.49 8.17 -10.18
C GLY A 268 -12.75 7.85 -8.88
N TYR A 269 -11.97 8.82 -8.39
CA TYR A 269 -11.23 8.67 -7.15
C TYR A 269 -12.17 8.66 -5.94
N VAL A 270 -12.06 7.63 -5.13
CA VAL A 270 -12.76 7.50 -3.86
C VAL A 270 -11.85 7.99 -2.73
N VAL A 271 -12.37 8.89 -1.90
CA VAL A 271 -11.66 9.37 -0.72
C VAL A 271 -11.56 8.27 0.34
N ASN A 272 -10.46 8.26 1.08
CA ASN A 272 -10.19 7.19 2.05
C ASN A 272 -11.29 7.02 3.11
N ASP A 273 -11.90 8.12 3.55
CA ASP A 273 -12.95 8.10 4.56
C ASP A 273 -14.25 7.40 4.06
N GLU A 274 -14.49 7.37 2.75
CA GLU A 274 -15.62 6.66 2.15
C GLU A 274 -15.29 5.23 1.73
N LEU A 275 -14.00 4.86 1.66
CA LEU A 275 -13.58 3.54 1.19
C LEU A 275 -14.18 2.37 2.00
N PRO A 276 -14.32 2.44 3.34
CA PRO A 276 -15.03 1.41 4.09
C PRO A 276 -16.48 1.21 3.65
N LEU A 277 -17.19 2.30 3.28
CA LEU A 277 -18.57 2.23 2.78
C LEU A 277 -18.65 1.50 1.43
N TRP A 278 -17.72 1.81 0.51
CA TRP A 278 -17.64 1.14 -0.79
C TRP A 278 -17.40 -0.36 -0.63
N LEU A 279 -16.46 -0.76 0.25
CA LEU A 279 -16.15 -2.15 0.49
C LEU A 279 -17.33 -2.89 1.13
N ASN A 280 -17.96 -2.31 2.15
CA ASN A 280 -19.14 -2.90 2.79
C ASN A 280 -20.35 -3.00 1.84
N ALA A 281 -20.49 -2.08 0.90
CA ALA A 281 -21.58 -2.08 -0.06
C ALA A 281 -21.40 -3.12 -1.17
N ALA A 282 -20.17 -3.53 -1.46
CA ALA A 282 -19.86 -4.46 -2.54
C ALA A 282 -20.28 -5.90 -2.21
N THR A 283 -20.72 -6.63 -3.24
CA THR A 283 -20.97 -8.08 -3.12
C THR A 283 -19.65 -8.85 -3.05
N ILE A 284 -18.65 -8.41 -3.81
CA ILE A 284 -17.32 -9.04 -3.93
C ILE A 284 -16.32 -7.93 -4.24
N LEU A 285 -15.14 -7.96 -3.59
CA LEU A 285 -13.97 -7.25 -4.10
C LEU A 285 -13.31 -8.12 -5.19
N ALA A 286 -13.18 -7.59 -6.41
CA ALA A 286 -12.44 -8.22 -7.51
C ALA A 286 -11.08 -7.51 -7.69
N TYR A 287 -9.99 -8.14 -7.23
CA TYR A 287 -8.65 -7.55 -7.22
C TYR A 287 -7.62 -8.42 -7.95
N PRO A 288 -7.74 -8.57 -9.29
CA PRO A 288 -6.94 -9.51 -10.09
C PRO A 288 -5.60 -8.92 -10.54
N SER A 289 -4.93 -8.12 -9.70
CA SER A 289 -3.65 -7.50 -10.04
C SER A 289 -2.61 -8.55 -10.41
N VAL A 290 -1.77 -8.27 -11.40
CA VAL A 290 -0.67 -9.15 -11.79
C VAL A 290 0.59 -8.93 -10.95
N TYR A 291 0.63 -7.81 -10.22
CA TYR A 291 1.77 -7.48 -9.38
C TYR A 291 1.40 -6.45 -8.31
N GLU A 292 1.75 -6.74 -7.06
CA GLU A 292 1.61 -5.87 -5.89
C GLU A 292 2.81 -6.01 -4.96
N GLY A 293 3.08 -4.96 -4.19
CA GLY A 293 4.06 -5.05 -3.10
C GLY A 293 3.49 -5.74 -1.87
N PHE A 294 2.19 -5.53 -1.58
CA PHE A 294 1.48 -6.22 -0.50
C PHE A 294 0.04 -6.59 -0.90
N GLY A 295 -0.86 -5.62 -1.04
CA GLY A 295 -2.26 -5.90 -1.37
C GLY A 295 -3.22 -5.37 -0.30
N LEU A 296 -2.99 -4.16 0.23
CA LEU A 296 -3.86 -3.53 1.25
C LEU A 296 -5.36 -3.62 0.92
N PRO A 297 -5.85 -3.36 -0.33
CA PRO A 297 -7.28 -3.46 -0.62
C PRO A 297 -7.89 -4.83 -0.35
N VAL A 298 -7.11 -5.90 -0.46
CA VAL A 298 -7.55 -7.27 -0.13
C VAL A 298 -7.83 -7.39 1.38
N LEU A 299 -6.89 -6.95 2.21
CA LEU A 299 -7.07 -6.95 3.67
C LEU A 299 -8.15 -5.99 4.14
N GLU A 300 -8.26 -4.81 3.54
CA GLU A 300 -9.30 -3.83 3.83
C GLU A 300 -10.69 -4.38 3.54
N ALA A 301 -10.85 -5.10 2.43
CA ALA A 301 -12.11 -5.80 2.10
C ALA A 301 -12.42 -6.92 3.09
N GLN A 302 -11.43 -7.74 3.43
CA GLN A 302 -11.58 -8.79 4.44
C GLN A 302 -11.97 -8.22 5.80
N ALA A 303 -11.38 -7.10 6.21
CA ALA A 303 -11.73 -6.40 7.46
C ALA A 303 -13.16 -5.86 7.45
N CYS A 304 -13.68 -5.45 6.29
CA CYS A 304 -15.08 -5.08 6.09
C CYS A 304 -16.01 -6.29 6.02
N GLY A 305 -15.49 -7.51 5.94
CA GLY A 305 -16.27 -8.74 5.75
C GLY A 305 -16.76 -8.91 4.31
N THR A 306 -16.10 -8.30 3.35
CA THR A 306 -16.41 -8.41 1.92
C THR A 306 -15.65 -9.59 1.33
N PRO A 307 -16.33 -10.56 0.70
CA PRO A 307 -15.66 -11.66 0.02
C PRO A 307 -14.71 -11.16 -1.08
N VAL A 308 -13.55 -11.79 -1.20
CA VAL A 308 -12.48 -11.35 -2.11
C VAL A 308 -12.22 -12.40 -3.18
N LEU A 309 -12.13 -11.95 -4.44
CA LEU A 309 -11.45 -12.65 -5.52
C LEU A 309 -10.13 -11.92 -5.81
N THR A 310 -9.01 -12.64 -5.78
CA THR A 310 -7.69 -12.06 -6.05
C THR A 310 -6.79 -13.02 -6.83
N SER A 311 -5.62 -12.56 -7.21
CA SER A 311 -4.66 -13.35 -7.99
C SER A 311 -3.85 -14.30 -7.12
N ASN A 312 -3.43 -15.41 -7.70
CA ASN A 312 -2.53 -16.39 -7.10
C ASN A 312 -1.04 -16.04 -7.30
N VAL A 313 -0.73 -14.79 -7.63
CA VAL A 313 0.64 -14.32 -7.94
C VAL A 313 1.06 -13.14 -7.08
N SER A 314 2.36 -12.84 -7.07
CA SER A 314 2.97 -11.73 -6.34
C SER A 314 2.76 -11.87 -4.83
N SER A 315 2.53 -10.77 -4.12
CA SER A 315 2.24 -10.76 -2.68
C SER A 315 0.76 -11.02 -2.33
N LEU A 316 -0.10 -11.17 -3.32
CA LEU A 316 -1.55 -11.31 -3.07
C LEU A 316 -1.94 -12.57 -2.31
N PRO A 317 -1.28 -13.75 -2.52
CA PRO A 317 -1.49 -14.90 -1.65
C PRO A 317 -1.15 -14.66 -0.18
N GLU A 318 -0.11 -13.86 0.12
CA GLU A 318 0.24 -13.49 1.50
C GLU A 318 -0.81 -12.57 2.13
N ALA A 319 -1.25 -11.56 1.37
CA ALA A 319 -2.27 -10.62 1.85
C ALA A 319 -3.63 -11.28 2.04
N ALA A 320 -3.97 -12.25 1.20
CA ALA A 320 -5.27 -12.91 1.23
C ALA A 320 -5.36 -14.07 2.24
N GLY A 321 -4.25 -14.76 2.51
CA GLY A 321 -4.26 -15.99 3.26
C GLY A 321 -5.13 -17.06 2.60
N ASP A 322 -5.87 -17.81 3.40
CA ASP A 322 -6.88 -18.79 2.96
C ASP A 322 -8.31 -18.19 2.87
N ALA A 323 -8.41 -16.87 2.94
CA ALA A 323 -9.65 -16.12 3.08
C ALA A 323 -10.09 -15.40 1.80
N ALA A 324 -9.62 -15.86 0.65
CA ALA A 324 -10.03 -15.35 -0.66
C ALA A 324 -10.10 -16.46 -1.70
N LEU A 325 -10.90 -16.25 -2.74
CA LEU A 325 -10.86 -17.09 -3.93
C LEU A 325 -9.73 -16.61 -4.84
N MET A 326 -8.69 -17.44 -4.98
CA MET A 326 -7.54 -17.12 -5.82
C MET A 326 -7.70 -17.69 -7.22
N VAL A 327 -7.31 -16.89 -8.22
CA VAL A 327 -7.41 -17.23 -9.65
C VAL A 327 -6.11 -16.89 -10.38
N ASP A 328 -5.91 -17.48 -11.54
CA ASP A 328 -4.85 -17.07 -12.45
C ASP A 328 -5.24 -15.73 -13.10
N PRO A 329 -4.51 -14.62 -12.86
CA PRO A 329 -4.84 -13.32 -13.43
C PRO A 329 -4.59 -13.23 -14.95
N TYR A 330 -3.86 -14.17 -15.52
CA TYR A 330 -3.57 -14.20 -16.95
C TYR A 330 -4.61 -14.98 -17.75
N ASP A 331 -5.46 -15.76 -17.09
CA ASP A 331 -6.53 -16.55 -17.69
C ASP A 331 -7.90 -15.91 -17.44
N VAL A 332 -8.52 -15.41 -18.52
CA VAL A 332 -9.86 -14.77 -18.47
C VAL A 332 -10.95 -15.77 -18.06
N GLU A 333 -10.82 -17.05 -18.44
CA GLU A 333 -11.77 -18.10 -18.05
C GLU A 333 -11.69 -18.40 -16.55
N SER A 334 -10.48 -18.48 -16.00
CA SER A 334 -10.24 -18.61 -14.56
C SER A 334 -10.88 -17.46 -13.78
N LEU A 335 -10.67 -16.23 -14.25
CA LEU A 335 -11.30 -15.03 -13.68
C LEU A 335 -12.84 -15.11 -13.75
N ALA A 336 -13.41 -15.42 -14.92
CA ALA A 336 -14.85 -15.51 -15.12
C ALA A 336 -15.48 -16.61 -14.25
N ALA A 337 -14.88 -17.79 -14.22
CA ALA A 337 -15.32 -18.91 -13.38
C ALA A 337 -15.28 -18.55 -11.88
N GLY A 338 -14.21 -17.88 -11.43
CA GLY A 338 -14.09 -17.44 -10.05
C GLY A 338 -15.14 -16.39 -9.67
N LEU A 339 -15.35 -15.39 -10.52
CA LEU A 339 -16.39 -14.37 -10.32
C LEU A 339 -17.79 -14.99 -10.28
N ASN A 340 -18.10 -15.86 -11.26
CA ASN A 340 -19.39 -16.54 -11.33
C ASN A 340 -19.64 -17.41 -10.08
N ARG A 341 -18.60 -18.16 -9.63
CA ARG A 341 -18.69 -18.96 -8.42
C ARG A 341 -19.01 -18.11 -7.20
N LEU A 342 -18.31 -16.98 -6.99
CA LEU A 342 -18.59 -16.08 -5.87
C LEU A 342 -19.97 -15.39 -5.98
N LEU A 343 -20.48 -15.18 -7.17
CA LEU A 343 -21.82 -14.61 -7.36
C LEU A 343 -22.95 -15.59 -7.05
N THR A 344 -22.76 -16.89 -7.35
CA THR A 344 -23.81 -17.93 -7.24
C THR A 344 -23.72 -18.75 -5.96
N ASP A 345 -22.54 -18.90 -5.37
CA ASP A 345 -22.29 -19.72 -4.18
C ASP A 345 -22.33 -18.86 -2.90
N GLU A 346 -23.52 -18.71 -2.31
CA GLU A 346 -23.69 -17.93 -1.07
C GLU A 346 -22.99 -18.56 0.13
N PRO A 347 -23.04 -19.88 0.35
CA PRO A 347 -22.25 -20.54 1.39
C PRO A 347 -20.75 -20.22 1.32
N LEU A 348 -20.15 -20.24 0.13
CA LEU A 348 -18.75 -19.89 -0.07
C LEU A 348 -18.48 -18.41 0.31
N ARG A 349 -19.35 -17.49 -0.11
CA ARG A 349 -19.19 -16.07 0.31
C ARG A 349 -19.23 -15.91 1.82
N HIS A 350 -20.15 -16.62 2.49
CA HIS A 350 -20.23 -16.58 3.94
C HIS A 350 -18.95 -17.16 4.60
N GLU A 351 -18.45 -18.27 4.13
CA GLU A 351 -17.20 -18.87 4.60
C GLU A 351 -16.00 -17.92 4.44
N LEU A 352 -15.84 -17.31 3.24
CA LEU A 352 -14.75 -16.37 2.97
C LEU A 352 -14.88 -15.08 3.78
N ARG A 353 -16.11 -14.64 4.05
CA ARG A 353 -16.37 -13.51 4.95
C ARG A 353 -15.83 -13.79 6.36
N GLU A 354 -16.19 -14.92 6.96
CA GLU A 354 -15.78 -15.26 8.33
C GLU A 354 -14.26 -15.46 8.43
N ARG A 355 -13.67 -16.17 7.46
CA ARG A 355 -12.21 -16.32 7.36
C ARG A 355 -11.52 -14.97 7.17
N GLY A 356 -12.06 -14.10 6.31
CA GLY A 356 -11.51 -12.78 6.03
C GLY A 356 -11.47 -11.89 7.26
N LEU A 357 -12.56 -11.85 8.01
CA LEU A 357 -12.64 -11.11 9.28
C LEU A 357 -11.62 -11.62 10.31
N ALA A 358 -11.42 -12.94 10.38
CA ALA A 358 -10.43 -13.53 11.29
C ALA A 358 -8.99 -13.25 10.82
N HIS A 359 -8.73 -13.33 9.52
CA HIS A 359 -7.42 -13.10 8.92
C HIS A 359 -6.99 -11.63 9.07
N ALA A 360 -7.83 -10.68 8.71
CA ALA A 360 -7.53 -9.25 8.75
C ALA A 360 -7.17 -8.75 10.17
N ARG A 361 -7.69 -9.38 11.23
CA ARG A 361 -7.36 -9.04 12.64
C ARG A 361 -5.89 -9.26 12.99
N GLN A 362 -5.16 -10.05 12.22
CA GLN A 362 -3.74 -10.31 12.44
C GLN A 362 -2.86 -9.16 11.97
N PHE A 363 -3.41 -8.22 11.19
CA PHE A 363 -2.68 -7.12 10.58
C PHE A 363 -3.11 -5.78 11.19
N SER A 364 -2.26 -5.19 11.99
CA SER A 364 -2.54 -3.90 12.62
C SER A 364 -1.36 -2.93 12.51
N TRP A 365 -1.64 -1.65 12.36
CA TRP A 365 -0.61 -0.63 12.30
C TRP A 365 0.24 -0.52 13.59
N PRO A 366 -0.31 -0.74 14.79
CA PRO A 366 0.52 -0.88 16.00
C PRO A 366 1.56 -1.99 15.87
N CYS A 367 1.18 -3.17 15.34
CA CYS A 367 2.11 -4.27 15.11
C CYS A 367 3.17 -3.90 14.06
N THR A 368 2.78 -3.28 12.93
CA THR A 368 3.71 -2.76 11.92
C THR A 368 4.74 -1.81 12.53
N ALA A 369 4.31 -0.90 13.41
CA ALA A 369 5.20 0.04 14.08
C ALA A 369 6.14 -0.66 15.06
N GLN A 370 5.66 -1.62 15.84
CA GLN A 370 6.47 -2.41 16.77
C GLN A 370 7.54 -3.24 16.04
N GLU A 371 7.16 -3.93 14.95
CA GLU A 371 8.12 -4.69 14.13
C GLU A 371 9.15 -3.76 13.48
N THR A 372 8.72 -2.58 13.02
CA THR A 372 9.65 -1.56 12.49
C THR A 372 10.63 -1.09 13.57
N ALA A 373 10.15 -0.82 14.80
CA ALA A 373 11.00 -0.44 15.92
C ALA A 373 11.98 -1.56 16.30
N ARG A 374 11.58 -2.84 16.21
CA ARG A 374 12.49 -3.99 16.40
C ARG A 374 13.64 -4.00 15.38
N VAL A 375 13.35 -3.65 14.11
CA VAL A 375 14.41 -3.51 13.10
C VAL A 375 15.39 -2.40 13.50
N TYR A 376 14.89 -1.26 13.98
CA TYR A 376 15.78 -0.17 14.44
C TYR A 376 16.67 -0.62 15.60
N ARG A 377 16.10 -1.25 16.63
CA ARG A 377 16.90 -1.76 17.76
C ARG A 377 17.95 -2.76 17.32
N ARG A 378 17.64 -3.66 16.38
CA ARG A 378 18.62 -4.60 15.85
C ARG A 378 19.80 -3.86 15.20
N VAL A 379 19.52 -2.83 14.39
CA VAL A 379 20.56 -2.02 13.74
C VAL A 379 21.42 -1.31 14.78
N LEU A 380 20.81 -0.71 15.81
CA LEU A 380 21.51 0.04 16.84
C LEU A 380 22.35 -0.86 17.72
N ALA A 381 21.90 -2.08 18.05
CA ALA A 381 22.68 -3.07 18.78
C ALA A 381 23.90 -3.55 17.98
N GLU A 382 23.72 -3.84 16.67
CA GLU A 382 24.81 -4.25 15.78
C GLU A 382 25.92 -3.17 15.64
N GLU A 383 25.59 -1.88 15.81
CA GLU A 383 26.56 -0.77 15.76
C GLU A 383 27.23 -0.53 17.12
N GLY A 384 26.61 -0.90 18.24
CA GLY A 384 27.19 -0.78 19.59
C GLY A 384 28.17 -1.90 19.95
N GLU A 385 28.19 -2.98 19.14
CA GLU A 385 29.16 -4.11 19.31
C GLU A 385 30.46 -3.92 18.50
N VAL A 386 30.57 -2.82 17.72
CA VAL A 386 31.77 -2.46 16.93
C VAL A 386 32.52 -1.32 17.60
#